data_09cb94c946717c64288d0638fd2289d7
#
_entry.id   09cb94c946717c64288d0638fd2289d7
#
_cell.length_a   1.000
_cell.length_b   1.000
_cell.length_c   1.000
_cell.angle_alpha   90.00
_cell.angle_beta   90.00
_cell.angle_gamma   90.00
#
_symmetry.space_group_name_H-M   'P 1'
#
loop_
_entity.id
_entity.type
_entity.pdbx_description
1 polymer ?
#
loop_
_entity_poly.entity_id
_entity_poly.type
_entity_poly.pdbx_seq_one_letter_code
_entity_poly.pdbx_strand_id
1 'polypeptide(L)'
;MKEIDVGFTHVAFVVRDLENSIDFYSRYAGMEVVHSREPDLPEARKVAWLSDRIRPFALVLVQVDAVTDTPLGNFGHLGVACSSIEEIDNKVAMARMEGILRKEPAQAGEPVGYYVFFADPDGNTLELSYGQKVGIEAFRQDDRVPAS
;
A
#
# COMPACT_ATOMS: atom_id res chain seq x y z
N MET A 1 -14.67 12.72 24.43
CA MET A 1 -13.57 13.57 23.89
C MET A 1 -13.38 13.21 22.43
N LYS A 2 -13.30 14.20 21.58
CA LYS A 2 -13.08 13.94 20.14
C LYS A 2 -11.63 13.51 19.94
N GLU A 3 -11.43 12.35 19.32
CA GLU A 3 -10.09 11.89 18.96
C GLU A 3 -9.46 12.85 17.93
N ILE A 4 -8.18 13.08 18.07
CA ILE A 4 -7.42 13.95 17.18
C ILE A 4 -6.28 13.11 16.59
N ASP A 5 -6.23 13.03 15.26
CA ASP A 5 -5.13 12.37 14.58
C ASP A 5 -3.82 13.13 14.79
N VAL A 6 -2.75 12.39 15.06
CA VAL A 6 -1.39 12.91 15.16
C VAL A 6 -0.41 11.97 14.43
N GLY A 7 0.67 12.52 13.92
CA GLY A 7 1.67 11.76 13.17
C GLY A 7 1.29 11.60 11.70
N PHE A 8 1.87 10.63 11.02
CA PHE A 8 1.57 10.36 9.62
C PHE A 8 0.18 9.76 9.47
N THR A 9 -0.68 10.39 8.65
CA THR A 9 -2.06 9.95 8.43
C THR A 9 -2.26 9.28 7.08
N HIS A 10 -1.49 9.64 6.06
CA HIS A 10 -1.71 9.12 4.70
C HIS A 10 -0.52 9.34 3.77
N VAL A 11 -0.55 8.64 2.65
CA VAL A 11 0.23 8.95 1.45
C VAL A 11 -0.74 9.14 0.29
N ALA A 12 -0.48 10.12 -0.57
CA ALA A 12 -1.31 10.40 -1.73
C ALA A 12 -0.50 10.29 -3.02
N PHE A 13 -1.11 9.70 -4.06
CA PHE A 13 -0.55 9.70 -5.40
C PHE A 13 -1.64 9.67 -6.47
N VAL A 14 -1.24 9.96 -7.69
CA VAL A 14 -2.16 10.04 -8.82
C VAL A 14 -2.33 8.68 -9.51
N VAL A 15 -3.52 8.45 -10.05
CA VAL A 15 -3.87 7.23 -10.80
C VAL A 15 -4.63 7.60 -12.08
N ARG A 16 -4.53 6.75 -13.12
CA ARG A 16 -5.26 6.96 -14.38
C ARG A 16 -6.73 6.58 -14.26
N ASP A 17 -7.01 5.49 -13.57
CA ASP A 17 -8.34 4.92 -13.41
C ASP A 17 -8.56 4.54 -11.95
N LEU A 18 -9.39 5.32 -11.28
CA LEU A 18 -9.60 5.15 -9.84
C LEU A 18 -10.23 3.79 -9.50
N GLU A 19 -11.20 3.33 -10.29
CA GLU A 19 -11.88 2.07 -10.05
C GLU A 19 -10.92 0.87 -10.18
N ASN A 20 -10.07 0.88 -11.21
CA ASN A 20 -9.06 -0.17 -11.38
C ASN A 20 -8.08 -0.19 -10.21
N SER A 21 -7.66 0.98 -9.74
CA SER A 21 -6.74 1.07 -8.60
C SER A 21 -7.39 0.64 -7.29
N ILE A 22 -8.64 1.01 -7.06
CA ILE A 22 -9.42 0.54 -5.89
C ILE A 22 -9.52 -0.98 -5.93
N ASP A 23 -9.87 -1.56 -7.06
CA ASP A 23 -9.96 -3.01 -7.22
C ASP A 23 -8.62 -3.70 -6.91
N PHE A 24 -7.53 -3.18 -7.45
CA PHE A 24 -6.19 -3.71 -7.20
C PHE A 24 -5.83 -3.69 -5.70
N TYR A 25 -5.94 -2.54 -5.04
CA TYR A 25 -5.57 -2.41 -3.63
C TYR A 25 -6.52 -3.17 -2.70
N SER A 26 -7.78 -3.34 -3.09
CA SER A 26 -8.72 -4.20 -2.38
C SER A 26 -8.30 -5.67 -2.44
N ARG A 27 -8.01 -6.18 -3.63
CA ARG A 27 -7.68 -7.60 -3.83
C ARG A 27 -6.29 -7.98 -3.31
N TYR A 28 -5.30 -7.13 -3.53
CA TYR A 28 -3.91 -7.45 -3.17
C TYR A 28 -3.48 -6.94 -1.79
N ALA A 29 -4.03 -5.83 -1.33
CA ALA A 29 -3.61 -5.20 -0.08
C ALA A 29 -4.70 -5.21 1.01
N GLY A 30 -5.86 -5.81 0.75
CA GLY A 30 -6.95 -5.88 1.73
C GLY A 30 -7.53 -4.52 2.11
N MET A 31 -7.43 -3.54 1.23
CA MET A 31 -7.92 -2.19 1.50
C MET A 31 -9.36 -2.03 1.07
N GLU A 32 -10.07 -1.15 1.75
CA GLU A 32 -11.43 -0.72 1.39
C GLU A 32 -11.52 0.80 1.37
N VAL A 33 -12.47 1.32 0.60
CA VAL A 33 -12.74 2.76 0.54
C VAL A 33 -13.38 3.19 1.85
N VAL A 34 -12.72 4.11 2.55
CA VAL A 34 -13.23 4.69 3.79
C VAL A 34 -13.82 6.07 3.59
N HIS A 35 -13.44 6.74 2.51
CA HIS A 35 -14.00 8.02 2.09
C HIS A 35 -13.80 8.21 0.60
N SER A 36 -14.73 8.90 -0.06
CA SER A 36 -14.61 9.22 -1.48
C SER A 36 -15.19 10.60 -1.77
N ARG A 37 -14.70 11.21 -2.84
CA ARG A 37 -15.22 12.48 -3.32
C ARG A 37 -15.36 12.43 -4.84
N GLU A 38 -16.57 12.67 -5.31
CA GLU A 38 -16.85 12.89 -6.71
C GLU A 38 -16.61 14.35 -7.09
N PRO A 39 -16.22 14.65 -8.33
CA PRO A 39 -16.04 16.02 -8.76
C PRO A 39 -17.40 16.73 -8.87
N ASP A 40 -17.53 17.84 -8.20
CA ASP A 40 -18.68 18.74 -8.25
C ASP A 40 -18.46 19.93 -9.22
N LEU A 41 -17.23 20.10 -9.70
CA LEU A 41 -16.82 21.09 -10.69
C LEU A 41 -16.03 20.39 -11.82
N PRO A 42 -16.03 20.93 -13.05
CA PRO A 42 -15.33 20.30 -14.19
C PRO A 42 -13.83 20.06 -13.97
N GLU A 43 -13.18 20.94 -13.21
CA GLU A 43 -11.75 20.82 -12.89
C GLU A 43 -11.48 20.00 -11.63
N ALA A 44 -12.51 19.62 -10.89
CA ALA A 44 -12.36 18.77 -9.70
C ALA A 44 -12.08 17.32 -10.11
N ARG A 45 -11.39 16.59 -9.25
CA ARG A 45 -10.94 15.23 -9.53
C ARG A 45 -11.65 14.23 -8.62
N LYS A 46 -11.83 13.01 -9.11
CA LYS A 46 -12.26 11.90 -8.27
C LYS A 46 -11.16 11.54 -7.30
N VAL A 47 -11.50 11.37 -6.05
CA VAL A 47 -10.57 11.02 -4.98
C VAL A 47 -11.16 9.90 -4.13
N ALA A 48 -10.35 8.93 -3.75
CA ALA A 48 -10.72 7.91 -2.79
C ALA A 48 -9.65 7.78 -1.71
N TRP A 49 -10.09 7.58 -0.49
CA TRP A 49 -9.26 7.23 0.65
C TRP A 49 -9.49 5.77 0.98
N LEU A 50 -8.42 4.98 0.96
CA LEU A 50 -8.45 3.55 1.22
C LEU A 50 -7.69 3.24 2.51
N SER A 51 -8.15 2.25 3.26
CA SER A 51 -7.48 1.77 4.47
C SER A 51 -7.67 0.27 4.63
N ASP A 52 -6.68 -0.40 5.20
CA ASP A 52 -6.81 -1.79 5.66
C ASP A 52 -7.52 -1.89 7.02
N ARG A 53 -7.80 -0.76 7.66
CA ARG A 53 -8.40 -0.63 9.01
C ARG A 53 -7.61 -1.32 10.12
N ILE A 54 -6.40 -1.79 9.83
CA ILE A 54 -5.49 -2.38 10.81
C ILE A 54 -4.61 -1.29 11.41
N ARG A 55 -4.14 -0.38 10.55
CA ARG A 55 -3.35 0.76 10.96
C ARG A 55 -4.11 2.07 10.71
N PRO A 56 -3.92 3.10 11.55
CA PRO A 56 -4.57 4.40 11.37
C PRO A 56 -3.89 5.20 10.24
N PHE A 57 -3.95 4.66 9.02
CA PHE A 57 -3.28 5.22 7.86
C PHE A 57 -4.13 5.02 6.61
N ALA A 58 -4.10 5.99 5.72
CA ALA A 58 -4.85 5.94 4.47
C ALA A 58 -3.96 6.07 3.25
N LEU A 59 -4.35 5.37 2.19
CA LEU A 59 -3.85 5.57 0.84
C LEU A 59 -4.84 6.48 0.12
N VAL A 60 -4.38 7.63 -0.37
CA VAL A 60 -5.23 8.58 -1.08
C VAL A 60 -4.92 8.51 -2.56
N LEU A 61 -5.92 8.13 -3.35
CA LEU A 61 -5.82 7.98 -4.80
C LEU A 61 -6.57 9.12 -5.48
N VAL A 62 -5.89 9.85 -6.36
CA VAL A 62 -6.46 10.98 -7.10
C VAL A 62 -6.43 10.67 -8.59
N GLN A 63 -7.61 10.57 -9.21
CA GLN A 63 -7.68 10.29 -10.64
C GLN A 63 -7.28 11.51 -11.46
N VAL A 64 -6.39 11.31 -12.44
CA VAL A 64 -5.92 12.32 -13.39
C VAL A 64 -5.89 11.73 -14.80
N ASP A 65 -5.91 12.60 -15.82
CA ASP A 65 -5.96 12.17 -17.22
C ASP A 65 -4.65 11.54 -17.71
N ALA A 66 -3.52 12.00 -17.18
CA ALA A 66 -2.20 11.52 -17.56
C ALA A 66 -1.32 11.32 -16.32
N VAL A 67 -0.69 10.16 -16.24
CA VAL A 67 0.19 9.76 -15.15
C VAL A 67 1.51 9.29 -15.75
N THR A 68 2.63 9.59 -15.09
CA THR A 68 3.93 8.98 -15.42
C THR A 68 3.90 7.49 -15.09
N ASP A 69 4.78 6.70 -15.69
CA ASP A 69 4.76 5.25 -15.53
C ASP A 69 5.06 4.76 -14.10
N THR A 70 5.59 5.59 -13.26
CA THR A 70 5.88 5.28 -11.85
C THR A 70 5.64 6.52 -10.99
N PRO A 71 4.38 6.83 -10.62
CA PRO A 71 4.08 8.04 -9.84
C PRO A 71 4.86 8.17 -8.53
N LEU A 72 5.20 7.05 -7.90
CA LEU A 72 6.02 7.02 -6.68
C LEU A 72 7.53 7.10 -6.96
N GLY A 73 7.95 7.07 -8.23
CA GLY A 73 9.35 7.06 -8.62
C GLY A 73 9.92 5.64 -8.78
N ASN A 74 11.14 5.55 -9.31
CA ASN A 74 11.74 4.28 -9.74
C ASN A 74 11.92 3.26 -8.62
N PHE A 75 12.19 3.69 -7.41
CA PHE A 75 12.37 2.83 -6.25
C PHE A 75 11.20 2.92 -5.26
N GLY A 76 10.36 3.93 -5.39
CA GLY A 76 9.21 4.14 -4.51
C GLY A 76 8.26 2.94 -4.56
N HIS A 77 7.85 2.45 -3.40
CA HIS A 77 6.91 1.34 -3.29
C HIS A 77 6.11 1.44 -2.01
N LEU A 78 5.00 0.71 -1.99
CA LEU A 78 4.17 0.52 -0.80
C LEU A 78 4.43 -0.87 -0.26
N GLY A 79 4.55 -1.00 1.04
CA GLY A 79 4.74 -2.28 1.72
C GLY A 79 3.56 -2.66 2.58
N VAL A 80 3.05 -3.88 2.40
CA VAL A 80 1.95 -4.46 3.16
C VAL A 80 2.40 -5.78 3.76
N ALA A 81 2.25 -5.89 5.08
CA ALA A 81 2.52 -7.14 5.79
C ALA A 81 1.31 -8.07 5.68
N CYS A 82 1.57 -9.32 5.35
CA CYS A 82 0.57 -10.38 5.28
C CYS A 82 0.66 -11.30 6.51
N SER A 83 -0.41 -12.02 6.78
CA SER A 83 -0.52 -12.88 7.95
C SER A 83 0.19 -14.23 7.80
N SER A 84 0.47 -14.64 6.55
CA SER A 84 1.12 -15.92 6.25
C SER A 84 1.79 -15.93 4.88
N ILE A 85 2.72 -16.86 4.70
CA ILE A 85 3.33 -17.15 3.39
C ILE A 85 2.27 -17.68 2.41
N GLU A 86 1.33 -18.49 2.87
CA GLU A 86 0.26 -19.02 2.04
C GLU A 86 -0.60 -17.90 1.43
N GLU A 87 -0.92 -16.87 2.21
CA GLU A 87 -1.63 -15.69 1.71
C GLU A 87 -0.87 -15.03 0.57
N ILE A 88 0.45 -14.85 0.71
CA ILE A 88 1.30 -14.29 -0.33
C ILE A 88 1.32 -15.19 -1.56
N ASP A 89 1.52 -16.50 -1.39
CA ASP A 89 1.62 -17.44 -2.51
C ASP A 89 0.31 -17.51 -3.31
N ASN A 90 -0.84 -17.41 -2.66
CA ASN A 90 -2.12 -17.32 -3.34
C ASN A 90 -2.23 -16.05 -4.19
N LYS A 91 -1.78 -14.92 -3.68
CA LYS A 91 -1.75 -13.64 -4.42
C LYS A 91 -0.72 -13.65 -5.54
N VAL A 92 0.40 -14.33 -5.37
CA VAL A 92 1.39 -14.56 -6.44
C VAL A 92 0.78 -15.33 -7.60
N ALA A 93 0.00 -16.37 -7.33
CA ALA A 93 -0.68 -17.14 -8.38
C ALA A 93 -1.64 -16.25 -9.17
N MET A 94 -2.41 -15.40 -8.51
CA MET A 94 -3.29 -14.40 -9.14
C MET A 94 -2.48 -13.41 -10.00
N ALA A 95 -1.40 -12.87 -9.44
CA ALA A 95 -0.56 -11.89 -10.12
C ALA A 95 0.13 -12.43 -11.36
N ARG A 96 0.52 -13.71 -11.36
CA ARG A 96 1.05 -14.39 -12.55
C ARG A 96 0.00 -14.47 -13.66
N MET A 97 -1.23 -14.84 -13.31
CA MET A 97 -2.33 -14.91 -14.27
C MET A 97 -2.66 -13.54 -14.86
N GLU A 98 -2.54 -12.49 -14.07
CA GLU A 98 -2.78 -11.11 -14.50
C GLU A 98 -1.56 -10.44 -15.16
N GLY A 99 -0.39 -11.08 -15.14
CA GLY A 99 0.83 -10.54 -15.75
C GLY A 99 1.44 -9.35 -15.00
N ILE A 100 1.20 -9.25 -13.69
CA ILE A 100 1.63 -8.11 -12.86
C ILE A 100 2.69 -8.46 -11.82
N LEU A 101 3.22 -9.67 -11.86
CA LEU A 101 4.31 -10.07 -10.96
C LEU A 101 5.62 -9.42 -11.42
N ARG A 102 6.24 -8.61 -10.57
CA ARG A 102 7.52 -7.93 -10.87
C ARG A 102 8.74 -8.67 -10.38
N LYS A 103 8.61 -9.31 -9.24
CA LYS A 103 9.69 -10.08 -8.65
C LYS A 103 9.09 -11.33 -8.01
N GLU A 104 9.71 -12.46 -8.30
CA GLU A 104 9.36 -13.74 -7.69
C GLU A 104 9.55 -13.67 -6.17
N PRO A 105 8.75 -14.44 -5.40
CA PRO A 105 8.94 -14.54 -3.96
C PRO A 105 10.37 -14.90 -3.59
N ALA A 106 10.90 -14.26 -2.58
CA ALA A 106 12.24 -14.48 -2.06
C ALA A 106 12.26 -14.38 -0.54
N GLN A 107 13.13 -15.15 0.09
CA GLN A 107 13.42 -15.01 1.50
C GLN A 107 14.66 -14.15 1.67
N ALA A 108 14.51 -13.03 2.38
CA ALA A 108 15.62 -12.18 2.76
C ALA A 108 15.85 -12.24 4.28
N GLY A 109 17.01 -11.79 4.70
CA GLY A 109 17.33 -11.65 6.12
C GLY A 109 16.51 -10.57 6.80
N GLU A 110 16.56 -10.53 8.13
CA GLU A 110 15.88 -9.47 8.89
C GLU A 110 16.36 -8.08 8.44
N PRO A 111 15.48 -7.07 8.42
CA PRO A 111 14.07 -7.10 8.84
C PRO A 111 13.07 -7.47 7.72
N VAL A 112 13.53 -7.85 6.54
CA VAL A 112 12.69 -7.96 5.33
C VAL A 112 11.77 -9.19 5.36
N GLY A 113 12.30 -10.38 5.62
CA GLY A 113 11.51 -11.61 5.63
C GLY A 113 11.19 -12.17 4.24
N TYR A 114 10.08 -12.87 4.12
CA TYR A 114 9.56 -13.38 2.84
C TYR A 114 8.81 -12.28 2.11
N TYR A 115 9.15 -11.99 0.86
CA TYR A 115 8.57 -10.86 0.15
C TYR A 115 8.43 -11.10 -1.35
N VAL A 116 7.58 -10.30 -1.98
CA VAL A 116 7.28 -10.33 -3.42
C VAL A 116 6.91 -8.92 -3.87
N PHE A 117 7.14 -8.61 -5.16
CA PHE A 117 6.73 -7.33 -5.76
C PHE A 117 5.70 -7.53 -6.85
N PHE A 118 4.64 -6.72 -6.82
CA PHE A 118 3.62 -6.61 -7.85
C PHE A 118 3.61 -5.22 -8.48
N ALA A 119 3.19 -5.14 -9.75
CA ALA A 119 2.88 -3.86 -10.39
C ALA A 119 1.43 -3.48 -10.16
N ASP A 120 1.17 -2.27 -9.66
CA ASP A 120 -0.19 -1.72 -9.65
C ASP A 120 -0.60 -1.26 -11.06
N PRO A 121 -1.87 -0.84 -11.29
CA PRO A 121 -2.32 -0.44 -12.62
C PRO A 121 -1.56 0.73 -13.26
N ASP A 122 -0.90 1.56 -12.47
CA ASP A 122 -0.13 2.71 -12.95
C ASP A 122 1.39 2.48 -12.96
N GLY A 123 1.83 1.26 -12.68
CA GLY A 123 3.24 0.90 -12.69
C GLY A 123 3.97 1.12 -11.36
N ASN A 124 3.30 1.48 -10.29
CA ASN A 124 3.88 1.52 -8.96
C ASN A 124 4.11 0.09 -8.43
N THR A 125 5.10 -0.07 -7.57
CA THR A 125 5.38 -1.34 -6.94
C THR A 125 4.62 -1.47 -5.62
N LEU A 126 3.93 -2.60 -5.46
CA LEU A 126 3.40 -3.06 -4.18
C LEU A 126 4.26 -4.23 -3.70
N GLU A 127 4.83 -4.10 -2.50
CA GLU A 127 5.49 -5.20 -1.80
C GLU A 127 4.51 -5.88 -0.87
N LEU A 128 4.40 -7.20 -0.96
CA LEU A 128 3.79 -7.99 0.10
C LEU A 128 4.89 -8.75 0.84
N SER A 129 4.79 -8.81 2.16
CA SER A 129 5.80 -9.47 2.98
C SER A 129 5.18 -10.24 4.14
N TYR A 130 5.90 -11.27 4.58
CA TYR A 130 5.60 -12.00 5.81
C TYR A 130 6.88 -12.08 6.65
N GLY A 131 6.72 -11.79 7.94
CA GLY A 131 7.86 -11.76 8.86
C GLY A 131 8.67 -10.46 8.80
N GLN A 132 8.23 -9.48 8.06
CA GLN A 132 8.82 -8.14 8.08
C GLN A 132 8.34 -7.40 9.33
N LYS A 133 9.27 -7.05 10.20
CA LYS A 133 8.96 -6.50 11.53
C LYS A 133 9.02 -4.99 11.61
N VAL A 134 9.19 -4.31 10.50
CA VAL A 134 9.44 -2.86 10.44
C VAL A 134 8.39 -2.05 11.20
N GLY A 135 7.11 -2.33 10.97
CA GLY A 135 6.03 -1.60 11.65
C GLY A 135 5.99 -1.88 13.15
N ILE A 136 6.17 -3.14 13.56
CA ILE A 136 6.18 -3.53 14.97
C ILE A 136 7.38 -2.92 15.69
N GLU A 137 8.56 -2.97 15.08
CA GLU A 137 9.77 -2.39 15.67
C GLU A 137 9.65 -0.87 15.82
N ALA A 138 8.99 -0.21 14.87
CA ALA A 138 8.74 1.23 14.97
C ALA A 138 7.81 1.61 16.13
N PHE A 139 6.92 0.69 16.55
CA PHE A 139 6.00 0.90 17.65
C PHE A 139 6.53 0.45 19.01
N ARG A 140 7.55 -0.38 19.03
CA ARG A 140 8.17 -0.73 20.30
C ARG A 140 8.74 0.53 20.92
N GLN A 141 8.12 0.96 22.01
CA GLN A 141 8.78 1.84 22.95
C GLN A 141 9.96 1.03 23.46
N ASP A 142 11.06 1.34 22.92
CA ASP A 142 12.28 0.68 23.16
C ASP A 142 12.63 0.70 24.65
N ASP A 143 13.11 -0.41 25.16
CA ASP A 143 13.93 -0.48 26.37
C ASP A 143 15.26 0.31 26.20
N ARG A 144 15.35 1.17 25.19
CA ARG A 144 16.31 2.27 25.16
C ARG A 144 15.97 3.22 26.27
N VAL A 145 16.24 2.75 27.48
CA VAL A 145 16.36 3.65 28.62
C VAL A 145 17.46 4.64 28.23
N PRO A 146 17.15 5.93 28.11
CA PRO A 146 18.22 6.87 27.97
C PRO A 146 19.13 6.66 29.16
N ALA A 147 20.39 6.39 28.88
CA ALA A 147 21.37 6.43 29.91
C ALA A 147 21.23 7.78 30.60
N SER A 148 20.80 7.73 31.85
CA SER A 148 20.66 8.90 32.69
C SER A 148 22.04 9.59 32.87
#